data_6a77de38419e9890b7b1c02079b9b365
#
_entry.id   6a77de38419e9890b7b1c02079b9b365
#
_cell.length_a   1.000
_cell.length_b   1.000
_cell.length_c   1.000
_cell.angle_alpha   90.00
_cell.angle_beta   90.00
_cell.angle_gamma   90.00
#
_symmetry.space_group_name_H-M   'P 1'
#
loop_
_entity.id
_entity.type
_entity.pdbx_description
1 polymer ?
#
loop_
_entity_poly.entity_id
_entity_poly.type
_entity_poly.pdbx_seq_one_letter_code
_entity_poly.pdbx_strand_id
1 'polypeptide(L)'
;MDRKAVFNELMETLYETSRLISKYESIPRKYGTEDELFMMEAHTLDLIGNHTKITTSEMAEITNRTKSAVSQIVHKLTKKGLVVKYRNPNNHRELFIELTAKGHVVYEYHRKLDEKEYGKHLKNLEDFTTEEFQAFIRLIKILNHEPPRN
;
A
#
# COMPACT_ATOMS: atom_id res chain seq x y z
N MET A 1 19.57 3.00 -30.45
CA MET A 1 19.95 3.08 -29.01
C MET A 1 20.25 1.66 -28.53
N ASP A 2 21.36 1.47 -27.85
CA ASP A 2 21.76 0.13 -27.35
C ASP A 2 20.77 -0.34 -26.26
N ARG A 3 20.24 -1.57 -26.43
CA ARG A 3 19.29 -2.17 -25.49
C ARG A 3 19.81 -2.23 -24.05
N LYS A 4 21.12 -2.49 -23.89
CA LYS A 4 21.75 -2.55 -22.56
C LYS A 4 21.81 -1.17 -21.91
N ALA A 5 22.10 -0.12 -22.69
CA ALA A 5 22.12 1.26 -22.19
C ALA A 5 20.73 1.69 -21.71
N VAL A 6 19.66 1.41 -22.48
CA VAL A 6 18.28 1.72 -22.08
C VAL A 6 17.89 0.93 -20.84
N PHE A 7 18.27 -0.35 -20.74
CA PHE A 7 17.99 -1.14 -19.54
C PHE A 7 18.70 -0.60 -18.30
N ASN A 8 19.94 -0.17 -18.42
CA ASN A 8 20.68 0.44 -17.32
C ASN A 8 20.00 1.74 -16.85
N GLU A 9 19.57 2.59 -17.77
CA GLU A 9 18.83 3.81 -17.47
C GLU A 9 17.52 3.52 -16.75
N LEU A 10 16.77 2.48 -17.20
CA LEU A 10 15.57 2.01 -16.53
C LEU A 10 15.87 1.60 -15.08
N MET A 11 16.93 0.82 -14.84
CA MET A 11 17.29 0.38 -13.49
C MET A 11 17.66 1.54 -12.57
N GLU A 12 18.44 2.51 -13.06
CA GLU A 12 18.78 3.73 -12.29
C GLU A 12 17.51 4.53 -11.96
N THR A 13 16.59 4.69 -12.91
CA THR A 13 15.31 5.37 -12.70
C THR A 13 14.46 4.66 -11.66
N LEU A 14 14.41 3.33 -11.67
CA LEU A 14 13.71 2.53 -10.66
C LEU A 14 14.33 2.69 -9.26
N TYR A 15 15.66 2.70 -9.14
CA TYR A 15 16.33 2.95 -7.86
C TYR A 15 16.06 4.35 -7.34
N GLU A 16 16.06 5.36 -8.21
CA GLU A 16 15.71 6.74 -7.84
C GLU A 16 14.25 6.81 -7.35
N THR A 17 13.31 6.21 -8.10
CA THR A 17 11.90 6.13 -7.72
C THR A 17 11.73 5.46 -6.36
N SER A 18 12.43 4.34 -6.11
CA SER A 18 12.41 3.66 -4.81
C SER A 18 12.86 4.56 -3.66
N ARG A 19 13.94 5.35 -3.87
CA ARG A 19 14.41 6.32 -2.86
C ARG A 19 13.38 7.43 -2.59
N LEU A 20 12.74 7.94 -3.63
CA LEU A 20 11.69 8.97 -3.50
C LEU A 20 10.46 8.43 -2.76
N ILE A 21 10.01 7.22 -3.09
CA ILE A 21 8.91 6.55 -2.39
C ILE A 21 9.27 6.35 -0.91
N SER A 22 10.44 5.80 -0.60
CA SER A 22 10.90 5.58 0.78
C SER A 22 10.94 6.89 1.59
N LYS A 23 11.41 7.97 0.97
CA LYS A 23 11.39 9.30 1.59
C LYS A 23 9.97 9.76 1.87
N TYR A 24 9.06 9.60 0.92
CA TYR A 24 7.65 9.96 1.09
C TYR A 24 6.98 9.14 2.19
N GLU A 25 7.23 7.84 2.24
CA GLU A 25 6.71 6.92 3.25
C GLU A 25 7.20 7.21 4.67
N SER A 26 8.38 7.83 4.81
CA SER A 26 8.97 8.18 6.11
C SER A 26 8.35 9.42 6.77
N ILE A 27 7.49 10.16 6.08
CA ILE A 27 6.89 11.40 6.56
C ILE A 27 5.44 11.14 6.98
N PRO A 28 5.10 11.25 8.29
CA PRO A 28 3.73 11.08 8.73
C PRO A 28 2.85 12.26 8.27
N ARG A 29 1.58 11.99 8.01
CA ARG A 29 0.59 12.96 7.54
C ARG A 29 -0.75 12.75 8.20
N LYS A 30 -1.57 13.80 8.25
CA LYS A 30 -2.96 13.73 8.69
C LYS A 30 -3.87 13.37 7.51
N TYR A 31 -4.78 12.45 7.74
CA TYR A 31 -5.75 11.98 6.77
C TYR A 31 -7.19 12.20 7.29
N GLY A 32 -7.57 13.46 7.44
CA GLY A 32 -8.92 13.83 7.86
C GLY A 32 -9.22 13.69 9.37
N THR A 33 -8.25 13.24 10.17
CA THR A 33 -8.27 13.22 11.62
C THR A 33 -7.05 13.92 12.19
N GLU A 34 -7.00 14.09 13.52
CA GLU A 34 -5.83 14.68 14.18
C GLU A 34 -4.62 13.73 14.25
N ASP A 35 -4.83 12.43 14.01
CA ASP A 35 -3.74 11.46 14.03
C ASP A 35 -2.80 11.66 12.86
N GLU A 36 -1.51 11.62 13.15
CA GLU A 36 -0.46 11.48 12.13
C GLU A 36 -0.23 10.01 11.81
N LEU A 37 -0.34 9.68 10.52
CA LEU A 37 -0.19 8.32 10.00
C LEU A 37 0.93 8.29 8.95
N PHE A 38 1.77 7.28 9.04
CA PHE A 38 2.64 6.93 7.95
C PHE A 38 1.82 6.33 6.79
N MET A 39 2.34 6.42 5.56
CA MET A 39 1.69 5.87 4.37
C MET A 39 1.32 4.40 4.54
N MET A 40 2.18 3.61 5.19
CA MET A 40 1.91 2.21 5.51
C MET A 40 0.66 2.01 6.37
N GLU A 41 0.44 2.89 7.35
CA GLU A 41 -0.73 2.84 8.21
C GLU A 41 -2.00 3.20 7.42
N ALA A 42 -1.94 4.23 6.56
CA ALA A 42 -3.03 4.62 5.68
C ALA A 42 -3.40 3.51 4.68
N HIS A 43 -2.41 2.91 4.02
CA HIS A 43 -2.63 1.78 3.10
C HIS A 43 -3.18 0.53 3.82
N THR A 44 -2.81 0.32 5.08
CA THR A 44 -3.38 -0.77 5.88
C THR A 44 -4.86 -0.51 6.17
N LEU A 45 -5.25 0.74 6.42
CA LEU A 45 -6.67 1.11 6.58
C LEU A 45 -7.44 0.94 5.27
N ASP A 46 -6.84 1.24 4.12
CA ASP A 46 -7.45 0.98 2.81
C ASP A 46 -7.70 -0.51 2.60
N LEU A 47 -6.72 -1.34 2.92
CA LEU A 47 -6.87 -2.80 2.81
C LEU A 47 -8.03 -3.30 3.69
N ILE A 48 -8.11 -2.83 4.93
CA ILE A 48 -9.19 -3.20 5.84
C ILE A 48 -10.54 -2.68 5.33
N GLY A 49 -10.60 -1.42 4.88
CA GLY A 49 -11.82 -0.79 4.38
C GLY A 49 -12.37 -1.42 3.09
N ASN A 50 -11.50 -1.99 2.26
CA ASN A 50 -11.88 -2.69 1.03
C ASN A 50 -12.43 -4.11 1.30
N HIS A 51 -12.41 -4.58 2.54
CA HIS A 51 -12.91 -5.89 2.95
C HIS A 51 -14.01 -5.73 4.00
N THR A 52 -15.04 -6.57 3.93
CA THR A 52 -16.09 -6.60 4.97
C THR A 52 -15.53 -7.12 6.27
N LYS A 53 -14.68 -8.15 6.19
CA LYS A 53 -13.95 -8.77 7.31
C LYS A 53 -12.61 -9.26 6.79
N ILE A 54 -11.56 -9.01 7.51
CA ILE A 54 -10.22 -9.46 7.15
C ILE A 54 -9.47 -9.92 8.40
N THR A 55 -8.69 -10.98 8.27
CA THR A 55 -7.82 -11.50 9.33
C THR A 55 -6.38 -11.00 9.16
N THR A 56 -5.59 -11.03 10.24
CA THR A 56 -4.15 -10.74 10.16
C THR A 56 -3.41 -11.68 9.23
N SER A 57 -3.88 -12.92 9.11
CA SER A 57 -3.28 -13.91 8.19
C SER A 57 -3.50 -13.53 6.72
N GLU A 58 -4.74 -13.19 6.37
CA GLU A 58 -5.09 -12.70 5.02
C GLU A 58 -4.35 -11.41 4.67
N MET A 59 -4.27 -10.48 5.62
CA MET A 59 -3.51 -9.24 5.41
C MET A 59 -2.02 -9.52 5.16
N ALA A 60 -1.41 -10.47 5.90
CA ALA A 60 -0.03 -10.86 5.72
C ALA A 60 0.21 -11.47 4.33
N GLU A 61 -0.70 -12.32 3.86
CA GLU A 61 -0.64 -12.94 2.54
C GLU A 61 -0.79 -11.89 1.41
N ILE A 62 -1.83 -11.05 1.47
CA ILE A 62 -2.10 -10.01 0.47
C ILE A 62 -0.91 -9.02 0.37
N THR A 63 -0.34 -8.63 1.49
CA THR A 63 0.75 -7.63 1.52
C THR A 63 2.15 -8.24 1.39
N ASN A 64 2.26 -9.56 1.29
CA ASN A 64 3.54 -10.28 1.30
C ASN A 64 4.43 -9.88 2.50
N ARG A 65 3.82 -9.80 3.69
CA ARG A 65 4.48 -9.44 4.95
C ARG A 65 4.35 -10.56 5.96
N THR A 66 5.17 -10.52 7.00
CA THR A 66 5.02 -11.44 8.13
C THR A 66 3.79 -11.10 8.96
N LYS A 67 3.17 -12.10 9.58
CA LYS A 67 2.07 -11.89 10.53
C LYS A 67 2.47 -10.97 11.68
N SER A 68 3.71 -11.05 12.14
CA SER A 68 4.27 -10.17 13.17
C SER A 68 4.28 -8.71 12.74
N ALA A 69 4.74 -8.42 11.52
CA ALA A 69 4.75 -7.06 10.98
C ALA A 69 3.32 -6.49 10.85
N VAL A 70 2.39 -7.28 10.33
CA VAL A 70 0.96 -6.89 10.25
C VAL A 70 0.38 -6.64 11.64
N SER A 71 0.64 -7.53 12.60
CA SER A 71 0.16 -7.39 13.97
C SER A 71 0.67 -6.10 14.65
N GLN A 72 1.91 -5.70 14.38
CA GLN A 72 2.46 -4.45 14.90
C GLN A 72 1.75 -3.22 14.33
N ILE A 73 1.46 -3.21 13.02
CA ILE A 73 0.73 -2.11 12.38
C ILE A 73 -0.69 -2.05 12.93
N VAL A 74 -1.40 -3.18 12.97
CA VAL A 74 -2.76 -3.26 13.51
C VAL A 74 -2.81 -2.82 14.98
N HIS A 75 -1.80 -3.17 15.78
CA HIS A 75 -1.71 -2.72 17.17
C HIS A 75 -1.61 -1.18 17.27
N LYS A 76 -0.77 -0.55 16.44
CA LYS A 76 -0.67 0.93 16.37
C LYS A 76 -2.01 1.56 15.98
N LEU A 77 -2.68 1.01 14.96
CA LEU A 77 -3.98 1.50 14.50
C LEU A 77 -5.07 1.33 15.57
N THR A 78 -5.03 0.22 16.32
CA THR A 78 -5.95 0.00 17.47
C THR A 78 -5.73 1.04 18.56
N LYS A 79 -4.47 1.37 18.90
CA LYS A 79 -4.14 2.40 19.88
C LYS A 79 -4.65 3.80 19.48
N LYS A 80 -4.65 4.09 18.18
CA LYS A 80 -5.18 5.33 17.62
C LYS A 80 -6.72 5.32 17.50
N GLY A 81 -7.38 4.21 17.84
CA GLY A 81 -8.83 4.02 17.75
C GLY A 81 -9.36 3.96 16.32
N LEU A 82 -8.51 3.58 15.35
CA LEU A 82 -8.85 3.52 13.93
C LEU A 82 -9.38 2.15 13.50
N VAL A 83 -9.04 1.10 14.24
CA VAL A 83 -9.51 -0.27 14.00
C VAL A 83 -9.90 -0.94 15.32
N VAL A 84 -10.79 -1.93 15.20
CA VAL A 84 -11.16 -2.87 16.28
C VAL A 84 -10.79 -4.28 15.87
N LYS A 85 -10.49 -5.10 16.87
CA LYS A 85 -10.20 -6.53 16.71
C LYS A 85 -11.22 -7.32 17.50
N TYR A 86 -11.75 -8.39 16.90
CA TYR A 86 -12.61 -9.32 17.58
C TYR A 86 -12.35 -10.75 17.08
N ARG A 87 -12.67 -11.73 17.92
CA ARG A 87 -12.43 -13.14 17.59
C ARG A 87 -13.38 -13.61 16.49
N ASN A 88 -12.85 -14.39 15.55
CA ASN A 88 -13.66 -15.10 14.58
C ASN A 88 -14.52 -16.15 15.34
N PRO A 89 -15.87 -16.07 15.29
CA PRO A 89 -16.73 -17.04 15.97
C PRO A 89 -16.52 -18.49 15.51
N ASN A 90 -16.09 -18.68 14.26
CA ASN A 90 -15.89 -19.99 13.65
C ASN A 90 -14.46 -20.53 13.83
N ASN A 91 -13.50 -19.67 14.18
CA ASN A 91 -12.12 -20.03 14.44
C ASN A 91 -11.49 -19.09 15.48
N HIS A 92 -11.53 -19.49 16.74
CA HIS A 92 -11.06 -18.67 17.86
C HIS A 92 -9.55 -18.31 17.84
N ARG A 93 -8.77 -18.95 16.95
CA ARG A 93 -7.35 -18.59 16.74
C ARG A 93 -7.16 -17.40 15.81
N GLU A 94 -8.22 -17.01 15.09
CA GLU A 94 -8.20 -15.88 14.18
C GLU A 94 -8.86 -14.65 14.79
N LEU A 95 -8.30 -13.49 14.46
CA LEU A 95 -8.87 -12.20 14.77
C LEU A 95 -9.33 -11.52 13.49
N PHE A 96 -10.59 -11.13 13.44
CA PHE A 96 -11.09 -10.19 12.46
C PHE A 96 -10.71 -8.76 12.83
N ILE A 97 -10.47 -7.95 11.82
CA ILE A 97 -10.10 -6.55 11.94
C ILE A 97 -11.09 -5.74 11.10
N GLU A 98 -11.63 -4.70 11.69
CA GLU A 98 -12.57 -3.78 11.03
C GLU A 98 -12.21 -2.33 11.35
N LEU A 99 -12.60 -1.42 10.46
CA LEU A 99 -12.50 0.01 10.70
C LEU A 99 -13.50 0.45 11.77
N THR A 100 -13.08 1.36 12.64
CA THR A 100 -13.98 2.15 13.47
C THR A 100 -14.62 3.27 12.64
N ALA A 101 -15.58 4.00 13.20
CA ALA A 101 -16.10 5.24 12.58
C ALA A 101 -14.96 6.22 12.25
N LYS A 102 -13.99 6.39 13.15
CA LYS A 102 -12.80 7.21 12.96
C LYS A 102 -11.90 6.65 11.85
N GLY A 103 -11.72 5.33 11.79
CA GLY A 103 -10.99 4.65 10.73
C GLY A 103 -11.63 4.85 9.35
N HIS A 104 -12.95 4.85 9.27
CA HIS A 104 -13.68 5.17 8.03
C HIS A 104 -13.43 6.60 7.55
N VAL A 105 -13.29 7.57 8.45
CA VAL A 105 -12.93 8.95 8.05
C VAL A 105 -11.57 8.98 7.36
N VAL A 106 -10.57 8.29 7.90
CA VAL A 106 -9.24 8.19 7.29
C VAL A 106 -9.30 7.46 5.94
N TYR A 107 -10.00 6.33 5.88
CA TYR A 107 -10.18 5.53 4.66
C TYR A 107 -10.79 6.37 3.53
N GLU A 108 -11.90 7.07 3.78
CA GLU A 108 -12.56 7.90 2.78
C GLU A 108 -11.70 9.11 2.35
N TYR A 109 -10.99 9.73 3.30
CA TYR A 109 -10.09 10.84 3.00
C TYR A 109 -8.94 10.39 2.09
N HIS A 110 -8.30 9.28 2.43
CA HIS A 110 -7.18 8.72 1.66
C HIS A 110 -7.64 8.33 0.25
N ARG A 111 -8.78 7.66 0.11
CA ARG A 111 -9.35 7.27 -1.17
C ARG A 111 -9.60 8.48 -2.09
N LYS A 112 -10.20 9.56 -1.57
CA LYS A 112 -10.41 10.80 -2.32
C LYS A 112 -9.11 11.49 -2.71
N LEU A 113 -8.11 11.44 -1.84
CA LEU A 113 -6.78 11.98 -2.12
C LEU A 113 -6.12 11.22 -3.27
N ASP A 114 -6.15 9.89 -3.23
CA ASP A 114 -5.62 9.03 -4.28
C ASP A 114 -6.33 9.24 -5.61
N GLU A 115 -7.66 9.28 -5.64
CA GLU A 115 -8.44 9.56 -6.85
C GLU A 115 -8.00 10.87 -7.50
N LYS A 116 -7.80 11.93 -6.71
CA LYS A 116 -7.36 13.24 -7.18
C LYS A 116 -5.94 13.20 -7.74
N GLU A 117 -5.00 12.58 -7.01
CA GLU A 117 -3.59 12.51 -7.42
C GLU A 117 -3.41 11.58 -8.64
N TYR A 118 -4.09 10.44 -8.68
CA TYR A 118 -4.07 9.55 -9.84
C TYR A 118 -4.68 10.21 -11.08
N GLY A 119 -5.75 11.00 -10.93
CA GLY A 119 -6.31 11.79 -12.03
C GLY A 119 -5.32 12.78 -12.62
N LYS A 120 -4.51 13.45 -11.79
CA LYS A 120 -3.42 14.33 -12.25
C LYS A 120 -2.33 13.55 -12.98
N HIS A 121 -1.90 12.40 -12.43
CA HIS A 121 -0.89 11.56 -13.06
C HIS A 121 -1.36 11.04 -14.41
N LEU A 122 -2.60 10.54 -14.50
CA LEU A 122 -3.16 10.08 -15.76
C LEU A 122 -3.20 11.18 -16.82
N LYS A 123 -3.53 12.42 -16.44
CA LYS A 123 -3.49 13.57 -17.34
C LYS A 123 -2.07 13.87 -17.84
N ASN A 124 -1.06 13.77 -16.98
CA ASN A 124 0.34 13.98 -17.35
C ASN A 124 0.90 12.86 -18.24
N LEU A 125 0.22 11.72 -18.29
CA LEU A 125 0.60 10.52 -19.03
C LEU A 125 -0.33 10.25 -20.21
N GLU A 126 -1.06 11.26 -20.69
CA GLU A 126 -2.05 11.12 -21.78
C GLU A 126 -1.43 10.64 -23.11
N ASP A 127 -0.14 10.88 -23.32
CA ASP A 127 0.60 10.42 -24.50
C ASP A 127 0.97 8.91 -24.44
N PHE A 128 0.78 8.26 -23.30
CA PHE A 128 1.09 6.84 -23.14
C PHE A 128 -0.17 5.98 -23.32
N THR A 129 -0.02 4.93 -24.11
CA THR A 129 -1.12 3.99 -24.39
C THR A 129 -1.34 3.00 -23.23
N THR A 130 -2.51 2.37 -23.21
CA THR A 130 -2.82 1.28 -22.26
C THR A 130 -1.85 0.12 -22.41
N GLU A 131 -1.44 -0.20 -23.64
CA GLU A 131 -0.48 -1.27 -23.96
C GLU A 131 0.90 -0.98 -23.40
N GLU A 132 1.35 0.28 -23.42
CA GLU A 132 2.61 0.70 -22.81
C GLU A 132 2.57 0.56 -21.29
N PHE A 133 1.49 0.97 -20.64
CA PHE A 133 1.30 0.69 -19.21
C PHE A 133 1.32 -0.80 -18.89
N GLN A 134 0.64 -1.63 -19.68
CA GLN A 134 0.64 -3.08 -19.50
C GLN A 134 2.03 -3.68 -19.70
N ALA A 135 2.79 -3.19 -20.69
CA ALA A 135 4.16 -3.63 -20.93
C ALA A 135 5.07 -3.30 -19.74
N PHE A 136 4.96 -2.09 -19.20
CA PHE A 136 5.71 -1.66 -18.03
C PHE A 136 5.36 -2.51 -16.79
N ILE A 137 4.07 -2.77 -16.53
CA ILE A 137 3.62 -3.65 -15.44
C ILE A 137 4.22 -5.05 -15.57
N ARG A 138 4.20 -5.66 -16.79
CA ARG A 138 4.81 -6.97 -17.02
C ARG A 138 6.31 -6.98 -16.72
N LEU A 139 7.02 -5.94 -17.17
CA LEU A 139 8.45 -5.80 -16.93
C LEU A 139 8.76 -5.73 -15.43
N ILE A 140 8.08 -4.88 -14.68
CA ILE A 140 8.27 -4.75 -13.23
C ILE A 140 7.95 -6.06 -12.50
N LYS A 141 6.88 -6.76 -12.89
CA LYS A 141 6.54 -8.06 -12.29
C LYS A 141 7.64 -9.10 -12.49
N ILE A 142 8.27 -9.14 -13.67
CA ILE A 142 9.40 -10.04 -13.93
C ILE A 142 10.59 -9.70 -13.03
N LEU A 143 10.95 -8.42 -12.92
CA LEU A 143 12.05 -7.98 -12.06
C LEU A 143 11.80 -8.28 -10.57
N ASN A 144 10.56 -8.17 -10.11
CA ASN A 144 10.19 -8.45 -8.72
C ASN A 144 10.20 -9.94 -8.36
N HIS A 145 10.12 -10.84 -9.35
CA HIS A 145 10.16 -12.30 -9.13
C HIS A 145 11.57 -12.88 -9.18
N GLU A 146 12.58 -12.08 -9.52
CA GLU A 146 13.97 -12.52 -9.40
C GLU A 146 14.36 -12.60 -7.91
N PRO A 147 15.00 -13.72 -7.46
CA PRO A 147 15.45 -13.82 -6.08
C PRO A 147 16.49 -12.72 -5.78
N PRO A 148 16.52 -12.19 -4.54
CA PRO A 148 17.53 -11.21 -4.17
C PRO A 148 18.93 -11.79 -4.41
N ARG A 149 19.80 -10.99 -5.00
CA ARG A 149 21.21 -11.37 -5.21
C ARG A 149 21.86 -11.59 -3.84
N ASN A 150 22.39 -12.78 -3.63
CA ASN A 150 23.23 -13.10 -2.47
C ASN A 150 24.54 -12.31 -2.52
#